data_7c5b5e76cd985880a868ee60e8d2b1e8
#
_entry.id   7c5b5e76cd985880a868ee60e8d2b1e8
#
_cell.length_a   1.000
_cell.length_b   1.000
_cell.length_c   1.000
_cell.angle_alpha   90.00
_cell.angle_beta   90.00
_cell.angle_gamma   90.00
#
_symmetry.space_group_name_H-M   'P 1'
#
loop_
_entity.id
_entity.type
_entity.pdbx_description
1 polymer ?
#
loop_
_entity_poly.entity_id
_entity_poly.type
_entity_poly.pdbx_seq_one_letter_code
_entity_poly.pdbx_strand_id
1 'polypeptide(L)'
;YYFMYSSGSCHDHTYRVQYATSDKPMGPYTYRGCILETNADGTIHGPGHHSILKEGNEYYMVYHRHDNPHSNRGFHRQLCVDRMEFAEDGSIKPLIPTHDGIGALASSVVKSKNLALGAKVRASSFYDAGFRPEYAVDDNNGTLWRPRGMGQEWIEVDLGVARQIQTIWTQFEYGTQFYQYLIETSVDGKHWSVFADKRNNRLAGSPMVDFGKVKARYVRLSFTGGQKNGFGGAVWNLKIFDGVEASAPQQWLGLTAADWNGREWQNNEGMLGGAFTLKEGSARTQRIGGRDALVLEPGTTLEYRHPLLSSSKEHTVSG
;
A
#
# COMPACT_ATOMS: atom_id res chain seq x y z
N TYR A 1 23.44 -10.04 26.68
CA TYR A 1 22.90 -8.76 26.23
C TYR A 1 23.43 -8.47 24.84
N TYR A 2 22.57 -7.92 23.99
CA TYR A 2 22.91 -7.49 22.62
C TYR A 2 22.83 -5.98 22.55
N PHE A 3 23.91 -5.37 22.10
CA PHE A 3 23.98 -3.95 21.81
C PHE A 3 24.05 -3.78 20.29
N MET A 4 22.97 -3.29 19.68
CA MET A 4 22.87 -3.07 18.25
C MET A 4 22.87 -1.57 17.94
N TYR A 5 23.55 -1.18 16.89
CA TYR A 5 23.70 0.23 16.52
C TYR A 5 23.90 0.40 15.02
N SER A 6 23.43 1.53 14.52
CA SER A 6 23.71 1.93 13.14
C SER A 6 25.05 2.65 13.04
N SER A 7 25.75 2.42 11.94
CA SER A 7 27.04 3.07 11.63
C SER A 7 27.12 3.40 10.15
N GLY A 8 28.15 4.15 9.75
CA GLY A 8 28.30 4.67 8.40
C GLY A 8 27.51 5.95 8.18
N SER A 9 27.48 6.44 6.95
CA SER A 9 26.77 7.66 6.57
C SER A 9 25.29 7.37 6.29
N CYS A 10 24.39 8.03 6.99
CA CYS A 10 22.95 7.89 6.74
C CYS A 10 22.50 8.46 5.37
N HIS A 11 23.43 8.96 4.57
CA HIS A 11 23.17 9.54 3.25
C HIS A 11 23.58 8.64 2.08
N ASP A 12 24.24 7.51 2.37
CA ASP A 12 24.80 6.64 1.33
C ASP A 12 24.75 5.14 1.69
N HIS A 13 25.28 4.31 0.82
CA HIS A 13 25.30 2.85 0.93
C HIS A 13 26.10 2.31 2.13
N THR A 14 26.90 3.15 2.79
CA THR A 14 27.71 2.71 3.94
C THR A 14 26.91 2.60 5.23
N TYR A 15 25.67 3.12 5.25
CA TYR A 15 24.78 3.00 6.41
C TYR A 15 24.39 1.54 6.61
N ARG A 16 24.55 1.04 7.84
CA ARG A 16 24.42 -0.38 8.17
C ARG A 16 24.17 -0.58 9.66
N VAL A 17 23.76 -1.79 10.04
CA VAL A 17 23.58 -2.19 11.45
C VAL A 17 24.66 -3.16 11.88
N GLN A 18 25.27 -2.87 12.98
CA GLN A 18 26.29 -3.69 13.64
C GLN A 18 25.84 -4.07 15.06
N TYR A 19 26.49 -5.09 15.64
CA TYR A 19 26.19 -5.48 17.00
C TYR A 19 27.41 -5.94 17.80
N ALA A 20 27.23 -5.90 19.12
CA ALA A 20 28.15 -6.42 20.11
C ALA A 20 27.37 -7.15 21.20
N THR A 21 28.01 -8.06 21.90
CA THR A 21 27.41 -8.83 23.00
C THR A 21 28.16 -8.67 24.30
N SER A 22 27.44 -8.82 25.42
CA SER A 22 28.01 -8.83 26.77
C SER A 22 27.18 -9.72 27.69
N ASP A 23 27.79 -10.26 28.73
CA ASP A 23 27.10 -10.96 29.83
C ASP A 23 26.47 -9.99 30.83
N LYS A 24 26.79 -8.69 30.75
CA LYS A 24 26.31 -7.63 31.65
C LYS A 24 25.72 -6.46 30.85
N PRO A 25 24.66 -5.79 31.35
CA PRO A 25 24.03 -4.68 30.62
C PRO A 25 24.95 -3.49 30.39
N MET A 26 25.95 -3.30 31.23
CA MET A 26 26.92 -2.19 31.12
C MET A 26 28.26 -2.61 30.50
N GLY A 27 28.33 -3.85 29.98
CA GLY A 27 29.55 -4.34 29.34
C GLY A 27 30.57 -4.94 30.30
N PRO A 28 31.82 -5.17 29.85
CA PRO A 28 32.33 -4.83 28.53
C PRO A 28 31.65 -5.59 27.39
N TYR A 29 31.51 -4.92 26.26
CA TYR A 29 30.91 -5.49 25.05
C TYR A 29 31.97 -5.99 24.09
N THR A 30 31.74 -7.17 23.52
CA THR A 30 32.55 -7.75 22.46
C THR A 30 31.85 -7.53 21.11
N TYR A 31 32.52 -6.86 20.19
CA TYR A 31 32.04 -6.67 18.84
C TYR A 31 31.87 -7.99 18.09
N ARG A 32 30.74 -8.16 17.39
CA ARG A 32 30.39 -9.43 16.71
C ARG A 32 30.29 -9.30 15.19
N GLY A 33 30.07 -8.11 14.64
CA GLY A 33 30.03 -7.91 13.21
C GLY A 33 28.88 -7.06 12.72
N CYS A 34 28.77 -6.97 11.40
CA CYS A 34 27.66 -6.36 10.69
C CYS A 34 26.56 -7.38 10.47
N ILE A 35 25.31 -6.99 10.73
CA ILE A 35 24.13 -7.87 10.58
C ILE A 35 23.16 -7.39 9.52
N LEU A 36 23.25 -6.14 9.07
CA LEU A 36 22.41 -5.60 8.01
C LEU A 36 23.17 -4.52 7.25
N GLU A 37 23.28 -4.65 5.94
CA GLU A 37 23.93 -3.69 5.04
C GLU A 37 23.24 -3.65 3.68
N THR A 38 23.66 -2.73 2.81
CA THR A 38 23.16 -2.63 1.44
C THR A 38 23.27 -3.98 0.74
N ASN A 39 22.19 -4.43 0.09
CA ASN A 39 22.17 -5.71 -0.61
C ASN A 39 23.06 -5.68 -1.87
N ALA A 40 23.32 -6.87 -2.43
CA ALA A 40 24.30 -7.05 -3.50
C ALA A 40 23.99 -6.26 -4.78
N ASP A 41 22.71 -6.05 -5.10
CA ASP A 41 22.29 -5.28 -6.29
C ASP A 41 22.10 -3.79 -5.99
N GLY A 42 22.30 -3.36 -4.74
CA GLY A 42 22.19 -1.97 -4.31
C GLY A 42 20.76 -1.42 -4.22
N THR A 43 19.74 -2.24 -4.44
CA THR A 43 18.34 -1.79 -4.45
C THR A 43 17.76 -1.58 -3.03
N ILE A 44 18.28 -2.33 -2.04
CA ILE A 44 18.06 -2.03 -0.62
C ILE A 44 19.28 -1.29 -0.10
N HIS A 45 19.24 0.01 -0.26
CA HIS A 45 20.38 0.89 -0.12
C HIS A 45 20.38 1.61 1.23
N GLY A 46 21.51 1.60 1.93
CA GLY A 46 21.71 2.29 3.18
C GLY A 46 20.71 1.90 4.28
N PRO A 47 20.51 0.59 4.56
CA PRO A 47 19.57 0.17 5.60
C PRO A 47 20.12 0.46 6.99
N GLY A 48 19.24 0.88 7.90
CA GLY A 48 19.63 1.17 9.28
C GLY A 48 18.51 1.77 10.11
N HIS A 49 18.88 2.41 11.22
CA HIS A 49 17.95 3.05 12.16
C HIS A 49 16.86 2.06 12.62
N HIS A 50 17.30 0.89 13.06
CA HIS A 50 16.48 -0.28 13.30
C HIS A 50 15.83 -0.30 14.69
N SER A 51 14.82 -1.14 14.79
CA SER A 51 14.23 -1.61 16.05
C SER A 51 13.97 -3.13 15.93
N ILE A 52 13.78 -3.80 17.06
CA ILE A 52 13.49 -5.23 17.09
C ILE A 52 12.08 -5.46 17.59
N LEU A 53 11.31 -6.17 16.80
CA LEU A 53 10.00 -6.69 17.15
C LEU A 53 10.15 -8.17 17.51
N LYS A 54 9.60 -8.57 18.66
CA LYS A 54 9.43 -9.99 19.03
C LYS A 54 7.96 -10.34 18.97
N GLU A 55 7.64 -11.37 18.19
CA GLU A 55 6.28 -11.92 18.10
C GLU A 55 6.33 -13.42 18.36
N GLY A 56 5.78 -13.87 19.49
CA GLY A 56 5.93 -15.24 19.95
C GLY A 56 7.41 -15.61 20.19
N ASN A 57 7.90 -16.58 19.45
CA ASN A 57 9.31 -17.01 19.48
C ASN A 57 10.14 -16.45 18.32
N GLU A 58 9.54 -15.63 17.47
CA GLU A 58 10.16 -15.06 16.29
C GLU A 58 10.66 -13.63 16.57
N TYR A 59 11.73 -13.26 15.89
CA TYR A 59 12.30 -11.91 15.96
C TYR A 59 12.33 -11.30 14.56
N TYR A 60 12.05 -10.02 14.50
CA TYR A 60 12.02 -9.25 13.26
C TYR A 60 12.79 -7.96 13.46
N MET A 61 13.61 -7.62 12.47
CA MET A 61 14.26 -6.32 12.42
C MET A 61 13.39 -5.38 11.60
N VAL A 62 12.93 -4.31 12.23
CA VAL A 62 12.23 -3.19 11.60
C VAL A 62 13.26 -2.10 11.35
N TYR A 63 13.43 -1.70 10.11
CA TYR A 63 14.47 -0.75 9.73
C TYR A 63 14.02 0.12 8.57
N HIS A 64 14.77 1.15 8.21
CA HIS A 64 14.53 1.88 6.98
C HIS A 64 15.63 1.63 5.96
N ARG A 65 15.31 1.84 4.70
CA ARG A 65 16.23 1.98 3.58
C ARG A 65 15.99 3.29 2.85
N HIS A 66 16.92 3.70 2.01
CA HIS A 66 16.66 4.79 1.09
C HIS A 66 15.68 4.34 -0.01
N ASP A 67 14.95 5.29 -0.61
CA ASP A 67 14.15 5.02 -1.79
C ASP A 67 15.03 4.60 -2.98
N ASN A 68 14.44 3.92 -3.95
CA ASN A 68 15.13 3.54 -5.17
C ASN A 68 14.24 3.88 -6.40
N PRO A 69 14.75 4.61 -7.37
CA PRO A 69 16.07 5.26 -7.39
C PRO A 69 16.20 6.36 -6.34
N HIS A 70 17.42 6.57 -5.81
CA HIS A 70 17.69 7.48 -4.68
C HIS A 70 17.45 8.92 -5.08
N SER A 71 16.37 9.51 -4.57
CA SER A 71 15.88 10.80 -5.06
C SER A 71 16.38 12.01 -4.27
N ASN A 72 16.85 11.85 -3.03
CA ASN A 72 17.22 12.99 -2.20
C ASN A 72 18.26 12.66 -1.13
N ARG A 73 19.40 12.14 -1.54
CA ARG A 73 20.56 11.86 -0.67
C ARG A 73 20.18 11.12 0.64
N GLY A 74 19.29 10.14 0.55
CA GLY A 74 18.83 9.35 1.68
C GLY A 74 17.81 10.03 2.61
N PHE A 75 17.23 11.15 2.24
CA PHE A 75 16.15 11.78 3.01
C PHE A 75 14.78 11.12 2.77
N HIS A 76 14.58 10.50 1.60
CA HIS A 76 13.39 9.69 1.36
C HIS A 76 13.66 8.26 1.82
N ARG A 77 12.90 7.81 2.80
CA ARG A 77 13.10 6.53 3.47
C ARG A 77 11.86 5.69 3.39
N GLN A 78 12.08 4.39 3.21
CA GLN A 78 11.03 3.39 3.17
C GLN A 78 11.22 2.42 4.34
N LEU A 79 10.11 2.06 4.99
CA LEU A 79 10.10 1.08 6.07
C LEU A 79 10.30 -0.32 5.49
N CYS A 80 11.16 -1.08 6.13
CA CYS A 80 11.42 -2.49 5.84
C CYS A 80 11.29 -3.32 7.11
N VAL A 81 10.90 -4.57 6.93
CA VAL A 81 10.84 -5.56 8.02
C VAL A 81 11.29 -6.89 7.47
N ASP A 82 12.30 -7.48 8.08
CA ASP A 82 12.79 -8.81 7.73
C ASP A 82 12.98 -9.67 8.99
N ARG A 83 12.93 -10.99 8.81
CA ARG A 83 13.13 -11.94 9.90
C ARG A 83 14.58 -11.92 10.39
N MET A 84 14.76 -11.87 11.70
CA MET A 84 16.06 -11.95 12.35
C MET A 84 16.22 -13.35 12.99
N GLU A 85 17.30 -14.01 12.67
CA GLU A 85 17.60 -15.36 13.14
C GLU A 85 18.86 -15.39 14.01
N PHE A 86 18.87 -16.33 14.96
CA PHE A 86 20.03 -16.61 15.79
C PHE A 86 20.66 -17.95 15.40
N ALA A 87 21.97 -18.04 15.50
CA ALA A 87 22.69 -19.30 15.45
C ALA A 87 22.60 -20.02 16.82
N GLU A 88 23.05 -21.28 16.85
CA GLU A 88 23.02 -22.11 18.07
C GLU A 88 23.83 -21.51 19.21
N ASP A 89 24.90 -20.80 18.91
CA ASP A 89 25.75 -20.12 19.89
C ASP A 89 25.17 -18.77 20.37
N GLY A 90 23.95 -18.43 19.92
CA GLY A 90 23.29 -17.16 20.24
C GLY A 90 23.78 -15.96 19.42
N SER A 91 24.69 -16.14 18.47
CA SER A 91 25.06 -15.05 17.57
C SER A 91 23.91 -14.72 16.60
N ILE A 92 23.80 -13.44 16.20
CA ILE A 92 22.81 -13.03 15.20
C ILE A 92 23.38 -13.36 13.82
N LYS A 93 22.60 -14.14 13.03
CA LYS A 93 22.94 -14.40 11.63
C LYS A 93 22.84 -13.09 10.80
N PRO A 94 23.75 -12.86 9.85
CA PRO A 94 23.59 -11.75 8.92
C PRO A 94 22.22 -11.79 8.25
N LEU A 95 21.49 -10.68 8.33
CA LEU A 95 20.16 -10.55 7.77
C LEU A 95 20.29 -10.22 6.28
N ILE A 96 19.60 -10.99 5.45
CA ILE A 96 19.51 -10.73 4.02
C ILE A 96 18.27 -9.85 3.82
N PRO A 97 18.44 -8.55 3.52
CA PRO A 97 17.31 -7.66 3.36
C PRO A 97 16.52 -8.01 2.10
N THR A 98 15.20 -7.98 2.20
CA THR A 98 14.30 -8.34 1.10
C THR A 98 13.37 -7.19 0.71
N HIS A 99 12.85 -7.23 -0.52
CA HIS A 99 11.79 -6.32 -0.96
C HIS A 99 10.39 -6.81 -0.54
N ASP A 100 10.25 -8.12 -0.32
CA ASP A 100 8.97 -8.74 0.05
C ASP A 100 8.65 -8.58 1.54
N GLY A 101 9.67 -8.38 2.38
CA GLY A 101 9.51 -8.34 3.83
C GLY A 101 9.03 -9.68 4.39
N ILE A 102 8.32 -9.64 5.50
CA ILE A 102 7.88 -10.84 6.24
C ILE A 102 6.47 -11.32 5.85
N GLY A 103 5.76 -10.57 5.03
CA GLY A 103 4.37 -10.86 4.71
C GLY A 103 3.44 -10.75 5.92
N ALA A 104 2.29 -11.39 5.87
CA ALA A 104 1.38 -11.44 7.00
C ALA A 104 1.92 -12.39 8.07
N LEU A 105 2.01 -11.90 9.32
CA LEU A 105 2.38 -12.72 10.47
C LEU A 105 1.25 -13.68 10.81
N ALA A 106 1.59 -14.95 11.01
CA ALA A 106 0.72 -16.00 11.56
C ALA A 106 -0.67 -16.09 10.94
N SER A 107 -0.80 -15.94 9.63
CA SER A 107 -2.09 -16.00 8.98
C SER A 107 -2.32 -17.38 8.37
N SER A 108 -3.43 -18.00 8.74
CA SER A 108 -4.05 -19.14 8.05
C SER A 108 -4.68 -18.70 6.69
N VAL A 109 -4.47 -17.47 6.27
CA VAL A 109 -4.99 -16.92 5.02
C VAL A 109 -4.19 -17.52 3.87
N VAL A 110 -4.88 -18.23 2.99
CA VAL A 110 -4.34 -18.65 1.69
C VAL A 110 -4.00 -17.36 0.93
N LYS A 111 -2.72 -17.11 0.71
CA LYS A 111 -2.29 -15.97 -0.10
C LYS A 111 -2.73 -16.21 -1.55
N SER A 112 -3.58 -15.36 -2.07
CA SER A 112 -3.89 -15.35 -3.50
C SER A 112 -2.64 -14.98 -4.29
N LYS A 113 -2.49 -15.59 -5.46
CA LYS A 113 -1.37 -15.27 -6.34
C LYS A 113 -1.57 -13.89 -6.94
N ASN A 114 -0.52 -13.05 -6.92
CA ASN A 114 -0.52 -11.79 -7.68
C ASN A 114 -0.56 -12.08 -9.18
N LEU A 115 -1.72 -11.84 -9.81
CA LEU A 115 -1.95 -12.10 -11.23
C LEU A 115 -1.20 -11.12 -12.14
N ALA A 116 -0.81 -9.95 -11.61
CA ALA A 116 -0.09 -8.93 -12.35
C ALA A 116 1.42 -9.17 -12.40
N LEU A 117 1.96 -10.07 -11.57
CA LEU A 117 3.40 -10.31 -11.51
C LEU A 117 3.98 -10.72 -12.87
N GLY A 118 4.88 -9.88 -13.41
CA GLY A 118 5.49 -10.09 -14.71
C GLY A 118 4.54 -10.02 -15.91
N ALA A 119 3.32 -9.49 -15.73
CA ALA A 119 2.36 -9.30 -16.81
C ALA A 119 2.87 -8.26 -17.83
N LYS A 120 2.33 -8.30 -19.04
CA LYS A 120 2.60 -7.28 -20.04
C LYS A 120 1.93 -5.97 -19.63
N VAL A 121 2.68 -4.89 -19.72
CA VAL A 121 2.18 -3.55 -19.37
C VAL A 121 2.44 -2.56 -20.49
N ARG A 122 1.58 -1.56 -20.57
CA ARG A 122 1.78 -0.34 -21.35
C ARG A 122 1.31 0.86 -20.53
N ALA A 123 1.86 2.01 -20.80
CA ALA A 123 1.49 3.24 -20.14
C ALA A 123 1.42 4.40 -21.11
N SER A 124 0.75 5.48 -20.71
CA SER A 124 0.68 6.73 -21.49
C SER A 124 2.06 7.30 -21.74
N SER A 125 2.93 7.26 -20.74
CA SER A 125 4.31 7.71 -20.80
C SER A 125 5.16 7.08 -19.68
N PHE A 126 6.48 7.29 -19.71
CA PHE A 126 7.36 7.05 -18.58
C PHE A 126 8.50 8.08 -18.60
N TYR A 127 9.03 8.42 -17.44
CA TYR A 127 9.97 9.51 -17.26
C TYR A 127 11.30 9.24 -17.99
N ASP A 128 11.94 8.11 -17.68
CA ASP A 128 13.15 7.61 -18.35
C ASP A 128 13.31 6.10 -18.13
N ALA A 129 14.46 5.55 -18.51
CA ALA A 129 14.74 4.13 -18.43
C ALA A 129 14.76 3.57 -16.98
N GLY A 130 14.91 4.42 -15.97
CA GLY A 130 14.83 4.05 -14.54
C GLY A 130 13.41 3.98 -13.99
N PHE A 131 12.38 4.34 -14.79
CA PHE A 131 10.98 4.46 -14.34
C PHE A 131 9.98 3.80 -15.30
N ARG A 132 10.31 2.63 -15.82
CA ARG A 132 9.54 1.91 -16.84
C ARG A 132 8.21 1.37 -16.28
N PRO A 133 7.19 1.19 -17.15
CA PRO A 133 5.91 0.61 -16.74
C PRO A 133 6.01 -0.78 -16.12
N GLU A 134 6.96 -1.61 -16.57
CA GLU A 134 7.18 -2.97 -16.09
C GLU A 134 7.52 -3.00 -14.59
N TYR A 135 8.08 -1.93 -14.04
CA TYR A 135 8.42 -1.81 -12.63
C TYR A 135 7.19 -1.73 -11.71
N ALA A 136 6.02 -1.41 -12.25
CA ALA A 136 4.79 -1.46 -11.46
C ALA A 136 4.24 -2.88 -11.26
N VAL A 137 4.80 -3.90 -11.93
CA VAL A 137 4.33 -5.30 -11.86
C VAL A 137 5.45 -6.30 -11.64
N ASP A 138 6.63 -5.85 -11.17
CA ASP A 138 7.80 -6.70 -10.89
C ASP A 138 7.88 -7.20 -9.45
N ASP A 139 6.94 -6.76 -8.60
CA ASP A 139 6.87 -7.05 -7.16
C ASP A 139 8.11 -6.63 -6.37
N ASN A 140 8.83 -5.63 -6.88
CA ASN A 140 10.02 -5.07 -6.29
C ASN A 140 9.75 -3.67 -5.73
N ASN A 141 9.71 -3.53 -4.41
CA ASN A 141 9.53 -2.23 -3.75
C ASN A 141 10.72 -1.26 -3.93
N GLY A 142 11.74 -1.65 -4.66
CA GLY A 142 12.90 -0.82 -5.01
C GLY A 142 12.79 -0.13 -6.36
N THR A 143 11.81 -0.48 -7.18
CA THR A 143 11.59 0.06 -8.52
C THR A 143 10.18 0.64 -8.62
N LEU A 144 9.97 1.65 -9.46
CA LEU A 144 8.63 2.20 -9.66
C LEU A 144 8.44 2.68 -11.10
N TRP A 145 7.21 2.61 -11.57
CA TRP A 145 6.81 3.35 -12.75
C TRP A 145 6.51 4.81 -12.37
N ARG A 146 7.08 5.75 -13.12
CA ARG A 146 6.75 7.18 -13.03
C ARG A 146 6.44 7.72 -14.42
N PRO A 147 5.25 8.30 -14.66
CA PRO A 147 4.94 8.95 -15.93
C PRO A 147 5.79 10.21 -16.14
N ARG A 148 5.91 10.62 -17.40
CA ARG A 148 6.63 11.85 -17.76
C ARG A 148 5.84 13.10 -17.44
N GLY A 149 4.52 13.02 -17.59
CA GLY A 149 3.61 14.13 -17.41
C GLY A 149 3.00 14.20 -16.01
N MET A 150 2.28 15.29 -15.78
CA MET A 150 1.49 15.52 -14.56
C MET A 150 -0.01 15.59 -14.86
N GLY A 151 -0.40 15.18 -16.06
CA GLY A 151 -1.78 15.18 -16.54
C GLY A 151 -2.51 13.86 -16.31
N GLN A 152 -3.42 13.55 -17.22
CA GLN A 152 -4.17 12.29 -17.21
C GLN A 152 -3.27 11.14 -17.70
N GLU A 153 -2.43 10.66 -16.82
CA GLU A 153 -1.54 9.54 -17.10
C GLU A 153 -2.22 8.22 -16.71
N TRP A 154 -1.86 7.15 -17.39
CA TRP A 154 -2.43 5.83 -17.14
C TRP A 154 -1.40 4.72 -17.33
N ILE A 155 -1.65 3.60 -16.64
CA ILE A 155 -0.96 2.33 -16.83
C ILE A 155 -2.00 1.22 -17.03
N GLU A 156 -1.72 0.30 -17.94
CA GLU A 156 -2.59 -0.82 -18.29
C GLU A 156 -1.82 -2.14 -18.23
N VAL A 157 -2.41 -3.10 -17.52
CA VAL A 157 -1.89 -4.46 -17.35
C VAL A 157 -2.69 -5.42 -18.20
N ASP A 158 -2.03 -6.25 -19.01
CA ASP A 158 -2.61 -7.38 -19.76
C ASP A 158 -2.28 -8.70 -19.04
N LEU A 159 -3.25 -9.32 -18.42
CA LEU A 159 -3.13 -10.60 -17.72
C LEU A 159 -2.98 -11.82 -18.67
N GLY A 160 -2.96 -11.56 -19.97
CA GLY A 160 -2.85 -12.59 -21.02
C GLY A 160 -4.15 -13.30 -21.32
N VAL A 161 -4.92 -13.66 -20.28
CA VAL A 161 -6.25 -14.29 -20.37
C VAL A 161 -7.22 -13.65 -19.39
N ALA A 162 -8.52 -13.78 -19.65
CA ALA A 162 -9.52 -13.28 -18.70
C ALA A 162 -9.50 -14.08 -17.39
N ARG A 163 -9.31 -13.39 -16.28
CA ARG A 163 -9.25 -13.91 -14.91
C ARG A 163 -10.36 -13.32 -14.05
N GLN A 164 -10.76 -14.04 -13.00
CA GLN A 164 -11.54 -13.44 -11.91
C GLN A 164 -10.67 -12.47 -11.18
N ILE A 165 -11.17 -11.27 -10.90
CA ILE A 165 -10.49 -10.22 -10.12
C ILE A 165 -11.41 -9.82 -8.98
N GLN A 166 -10.87 -9.76 -7.75
CA GLN A 166 -11.60 -9.33 -6.57
C GLN A 166 -10.89 -8.20 -5.81
N THR A 167 -9.56 -8.16 -5.84
CA THR A 167 -8.80 -7.13 -5.15
C THR A 167 -7.73 -6.57 -6.06
N ILE A 168 -7.57 -5.26 -6.04
CA ILE A 168 -6.47 -4.54 -6.70
C ILE A 168 -5.76 -3.70 -5.66
N TRP A 169 -4.45 -3.88 -5.52
CA TRP A 169 -3.58 -3.08 -4.68
C TRP A 169 -2.79 -2.11 -5.54
N THR A 170 -2.83 -0.84 -5.17
CA THR A 170 -2.01 0.19 -5.80
C THR A 170 -1.12 0.83 -4.75
N GLN A 171 0.16 0.56 -4.82
CA GLN A 171 1.17 1.18 -3.96
C GLN A 171 1.70 2.42 -4.67
N PHE A 172 1.16 3.57 -4.32
CA PHE A 172 1.58 4.86 -4.86
C PHE A 172 2.92 5.31 -4.27
N GLU A 173 3.59 6.23 -4.95
CA GLU A 173 4.91 6.74 -4.56
C GLU A 173 4.92 7.29 -3.12
N TYR A 174 3.90 8.04 -2.71
CA TYR A 174 3.82 8.66 -1.39
C TYR A 174 2.60 8.17 -0.62
N GLY A 175 2.81 7.26 0.33
CA GLY A 175 1.74 6.70 1.15
C GLY A 175 1.07 7.69 2.11
N THR A 176 1.64 8.88 2.30
CA THR A 176 1.09 9.96 3.15
C THR A 176 0.23 10.96 2.37
N GLN A 177 0.07 10.75 1.06
CA GLN A 177 -0.69 11.63 0.17
C GLN A 177 -1.86 10.87 -0.42
N PHE A 178 -2.99 11.53 -0.62
CA PHE A 178 -4.08 10.91 -1.37
C PHE A 178 -3.89 11.11 -2.88
N TYR A 179 -4.30 10.09 -3.62
CA TYR A 179 -4.36 10.08 -5.08
C TYR A 179 -5.80 9.93 -5.52
N GLN A 180 -6.15 10.61 -6.62
CA GLN A 180 -7.44 10.49 -7.27
C GLN A 180 -7.26 9.73 -8.58
N TYR A 181 -8.03 8.66 -8.74
CA TYR A 181 -7.84 7.74 -9.83
C TYR A 181 -9.11 6.98 -10.20
N LEU A 182 -9.09 6.37 -11.36
CA LEU A 182 -10.09 5.46 -11.86
C LEU A 182 -9.44 4.13 -12.20
N ILE A 183 -10.01 3.03 -11.76
CA ILE A 183 -9.63 1.70 -12.20
C ILE A 183 -10.74 1.15 -13.08
N GLU A 184 -10.38 0.78 -14.30
CA GLU A 184 -11.26 0.18 -15.29
C GLU A 184 -10.75 -1.20 -15.68
N THR A 185 -11.67 -2.06 -16.07
CA THR A 185 -11.37 -3.42 -16.48
C THR A 185 -12.03 -3.72 -17.84
N SER A 186 -11.40 -4.61 -18.61
CA SER A 186 -11.91 -5.03 -19.90
C SER A 186 -11.57 -6.49 -20.20
N VAL A 187 -12.42 -7.17 -20.95
CA VAL A 187 -12.14 -8.52 -21.46
C VAL A 187 -11.39 -8.45 -22.79
N ASP A 188 -11.71 -7.47 -23.63
CA ASP A 188 -11.28 -7.37 -25.04
C ASP A 188 -10.32 -6.19 -25.32
N GLY A 189 -10.07 -5.34 -24.31
CA GLY A 189 -9.24 -4.14 -24.44
C GLY A 189 -9.91 -2.99 -25.21
N LYS A 190 -11.19 -3.10 -25.52
CA LYS A 190 -11.99 -2.09 -26.26
C LYS A 190 -13.15 -1.56 -25.44
N HIS A 191 -13.88 -2.44 -24.79
CA HIS A 191 -15.02 -2.10 -23.94
C HIS A 191 -14.59 -2.14 -22.48
N TRP A 192 -14.69 -1.00 -21.80
CA TRP A 192 -14.20 -0.80 -20.45
C TRP A 192 -15.35 -0.59 -19.48
N SER A 193 -15.23 -1.18 -18.31
CA SER A 193 -16.15 -1.01 -17.18
C SER A 193 -15.40 -0.58 -15.95
N VAL A 194 -16.00 0.27 -15.15
CA VAL A 194 -15.41 0.76 -13.91
C VAL A 194 -15.33 -0.38 -12.89
N PHE A 195 -14.13 -0.61 -12.37
CA PHE A 195 -13.89 -1.48 -11.23
C PHE A 195 -13.89 -0.68 -9.92
N ALA A 196 -13.20 0.45 -9.88
CA ALA A 196 -13.19 1.36 -8.75
C ALA A 196 -13.12 2.82 -9.21
N ASP A 197 -14.01 3.66 -8.70
CA ASP A 197 -14.01 5.09 -8.94
C ASP A 197 -13.53 5.83 -7.69
N LYS A 198 -12.31 6.29 -7.74
CA LYS A 198 -11.62 7.03 -6.67
C LYS A 198 -11.32 8.47 -7.09
N ARG A 199 -12.07 9.03 -8.04
CA ARG A 199 -11.88 10.41 -8.52
C ARG A 199 -12.13 11.47 -7.46
N ASN A 200 -12.88 11.15 -6.41
CA ASN A 200 -13.10 12.02 -5.26
C ASN A 200 -12.37 11.55 -4.00
N ASN A 201 -11.44 10.60 -4.11
CA ASN A 201 -10.72 10.05 -2.98
C ASN A 201 -9.94 11.11 -2.21
N ARG A 202 -9.98 11.02 -0.88
CA ARG A 202 -9.18 11.82 0.06
C ARG A 202 -8.43 10.93 1.07
N LEU A 203 -8.56 9.61 0.96
CA LEU A 203 -7.83 8.66 1.79
C LEU A 203 -6.40 8.54 1.27
N ALA A 204 -5.44 8.75 2.15
CA ALA A 204 -4.04 8.44 1.92
C ALA A 204 -3.74 7.01 2.39
N GLY A 205 -2.82 6.35 1.72
CA GLY A 205 -2.42 4.99 2.08
C GLY A 205 -1.46 4.37 1.08
N SER A 206 -0.74 3.35 1.52
CA SER A 206 0.14 2.55 0.66
C SER A 206 0.24 1.13 1.23
N PRO A 207 -0.36 0.13 0.56
CA PRO A 207 -1.13 0.27 -0.67
C PRO A 207 -2.53 0.87 -0.45
N MET A 208 -3.08 1.47 -1.49
CA MET A 208 -4.54 1.62 -1.63
C MET A 208 -5.10 0.28 -2.09
N VAL A 209 -6.20 -0.14 -1.50
CA VAL A 209 -6.83 -1.44 -1.79
C VAL A 209 -8.24 -1.23 -2.30
N ASP A 210 -8.49 -1.67 -3.52
CA ASP A 210 -9.80 -1.58 -4.16
C ASP A 210 -10.41 -2.98 -4.32
N PHE A 211 -11.70 -3.08 -4.01
CA PHE A 211 -12.43 -4.33 -4.00
C PHE A 211 -13.55 -4.34 -5.05
N GLY A 212 -13.74 -5.49 -5.66
CA GLY A 212 -14.79 -5.71 -6.64
C GLY A 212 -14.97 -7.19 -6.92
N LYS A 213 -15.75 -7.52 -7.96
CA LYS A 213 -15.89 -8.88 -8.46
C LYS A 213 -16.15 -8.81 -9.95
N VAL A 214 -15.14 -9.10 -10.77
CA VAL A 214 -15.24 -9.01 -12.23
C VAL A 214 -14.38 -10.07 -12.88
N LYS A 215 -14.76 -10.50 -14.10
CA LYS A 215 -13.92 -11.31 -14.96
C LYS A 215 -13.34 -10.40 -16.05
N ALA A 216 -12.03 -10.21 -16.07
CA ALA A 216 -11.35 -9.34 -17.01
C ALA A 216 -9.97 -9.85 -17.40
N ARG A 217 -9.46 -9.40 -18.54
CA ARG A 217 -8.09 -9.61 -19.00
C ARG A 217 -7.23 -8.36 -18.81
N TYR A 218 -7.81 -7.19 -19.00
CA TYR A 218 -7.11 -5.92 -18.94
C TYR A 218 -7.56 -5.14 -17.72
N VAL A 219 -6.60 -4.52 -17.06
CA VAL A 219 -6.82 -3.59 -15.94
C VAL A 219 -6.09 -2.29 -16.25
N ARG A 220 -6.80 -1.16 -16.20
CA ARG A 220 -6.23 0.17 -16.40
C ARG A 220 -6.43 1.03 -15.18
N LEU A 221 -5.34 1.59 -14.69
CA LEU A 221 -5.32 2.63 -13.66
C LEU A 221 -5.07 3.96 -14.35
N SER A 222 -6.00 4.91 -14.21
CA SER A 222 -5.90 6.26 -14.76
C SER A 222 -5.88 7.28 -13.63
N PHE A 223 -4.88 8.16 -13.61
CA PHE A 223 -4.80 9.25 -12.64
C PHE A 223 -5.72 10.38 -13.05
N THR A 224 -6.42 10.98 -12.08
CA THR A 224 -7.33 12.11 -12.30
C THR A 224 -7.00 13.31 -11.41
N GLY A 225 -6.16 13.13 -10.38
CA GLY A 225 -5.76 14.18 -9.47
C GLY A 225 -5.02 13.65 -8.24
N GLY A 226 -4.85 14.50 -7.25
CA GLY A 226 -4.22 14.16 -5.98
C GLY A 226 -4.10 15.34 -5.04
N GLN A 227 -3.61 15.10 -3.85
CA GLN A 227 -3.45 16.10 -2.78
C GLN A 227 -2.53 17.26 -3.21
N LYS A 228 -1.54 16.99 -4.02
CA LYS A 228 -0.56 17.97 -4.45
C LYS A 228 -0.75 18.29 -5.93
N ASN A 229 -1.07 19.53 -6.26
CA ASN A 229 -1.12 19.99 -7.64
C ASN A 229 0.22 19.76 -8.33
N GLY A 230 0.18 19.18 -9.53
CA GLY A 230 1.38 18.88 -10.30
C GLY A 230 2.07 17.58 -9.89
N PHE A 231 1.41 16.72 -9.13
CA PHE A 231 1.90 15.37 -8.82
C PHE A 231 1.44 14.40 -9.91
N GLY A 232 2.38 13.98 -10.75
CA GLY A 232 2.17 12.80 -11.60
C GLY A 232 2.06 11.56 -10.72
N GLY A 233 1.07 10.72 -10.98
CA GLY A 233 0.93 9.47 -10.26
C GLY A 233 2.12 8.55 -10.59
N ALA A 234 2.89 8.14 -9.61
CA ALA A 234 3.89 7.09 -9.75
C ALA A 234 3.49 5.89 -8.88
N VAL A 235 3.81 4.69 -9.35
CA VAL A 235 3.37 3.44 -8.74
C VAL A 235 4.55 2.53 -8.50
N TRP A 236 4.78 2.15 -7.23
CA TRP A 236 5.73 1.11 -6.86
C TRP A 236 5.25 -0.26 -7.31
N ASN A 237 4.00 -0.61 -6.93
CA ASN A 237 3.40 -1.89 -7.28
C ASN A 237 1.91 -1.74 -7.58
N LEU A 238 1.47 -2.41 -8.63
CA LEU A 238 0.08 -2.66 -8.97
C LEU A 238 -0.14 -4.17 -8.94
N LYS A 239 -0.76 -4.66 -7.86
CA LYS A 239 -1.03 -6.08 -7.66
C LYS A 239 -2.50 -6.38 -7.89
N ILE A 240 -2.78 -7.54 -8.48
CA ILE A 240 -4.14 -7.96 -8.85
C ILE A 240 -4.36 -9.37 -8.31
N PHE A 241 -5.47 -9.58 -7.60
CA PHE A 241 -5.77 -10.85 -6.94
C PHE A 241 -7.17 -11.36 -7.31
N ASP A 242 -7.33 -12.67 -7.33
CA ASP A 242 -8.61 -13.35 -7.55
C ASP A 242 -9.40 -13.61 -6.25
N GLY A 243 -8.82 -13.28 -5.11
CA GLY A 243 -9.40 -13.34 -3.78
C GLY A 243 -9.45 -11.98 -3.08
N VAL A 244 -10.06 -11.95 -1.91
CA VAL A 244 -10.07 -10.76 -1.04
C VAL A 244 -8.80 -10.77 -0.20
N GLU A 245 -7.86 -9.92 -0.59
CA GLU A 245 -6.61 -9.70 0.14
C GLU A 245 -6.71 -8.43 0.97
N ALA A 246 -6.61 -8.56 2.29
CA ALA A 246 -6.52 -7.42 3.21
C ALA A 246 -5.29 -7.60 4.11
N SER A 247 -4.34 -6.68 4.01
CA SER A 247 -3.04 -6.78 4.70
C SER A 247 -3.01 -6.14 6.08
N ALA A 248 -4.03 -5.35 6.45
CA ALA A 248 -4.10 -4.64 7.73
C ALA A 248 -5.54 -4.26 8.06
N PRO A 249 -5.84 -3.83 9.29
CA PRO A 249 -7.12 -3.19 9.60
C PRO A 249 -7.36 -2.04 8.62
N GLN A 250 -8.45 -2.14 7.86
CA GLN A 250 -8.76 -1.21 6.78
C GLN A 250 -9.96 -0.36 7.20
N GLN A 251 -9.90 0.92 6.99
CA GLN A 251 -11.09 1.77 7.10
C GLN A 251 -11.95 1.56 5.86
N TRP A 252 -12.90 0.65 5.94
CA TRP A 252 -13.80 0.29 4.83
C TRP A 252 -14.74 1.44 4.45
N LEU A 253 -15.23 2.16 5.48
CA LEU A 253 -16.07 3.32 5.35
C LEU A 253 -15.43 4.51 6.03
N GLY A 254 -15.33 5.62 5.32
CA GLY A 254 -14.84 6.90 5.82
C GLY A 254 -15.82 7.98 5.39
N LEU A 255 -16.75 8.32 6.29
CA LEU A 255 -17.87 9.20 6.02
C LEU A 255 -17.73 10.48 6.86
N THR A 256 -17.79 11.63 6.23
CA THR A 256 -17.82 12.93 6.91
C THR A 256 -19.08 13.69 6.54
N ALA A 257 -19.54 14.58 7.42
CA ALA A 257 -20.74 15.39 7.13
C ALA A 257 -20.57 16.26 5.87
N ALA A 258 -19.33 16.62 5.52
CA ALA A 258 -19.01 17.37 4.32
C ALA A 258 -19.24 16.58 3.02
N ASP A 259 -19.29 15.25 3.11
CA ASP A 259 -19.51 14.38 1.94
C ASP A 259 -20.98 14.14 1.62
N TRP A 260 -21.90 14.72 2.40
CA TRP A 260 -23.33 14.69 2.14
C TRP A 260 -23.75 15.75 1.12
N ASN A 261 -24.37 15.33 0.02
CA ASN A 261 -24.81 16.24 -1.05
C ASN A 261 -26.34 16.49 -1.06
N GLY A 262 -27.05 16.07 -0.03
CA GLY A 262 -28.51 16.18 0.06
C GLY A 262 -29.25 14.88 -0.33
N ARG A 263 -28.60 13.97 -1.01
CA ARG A 263 -29.15 12.68 -1.45
C ARG A 263 -28.23 11.51 -1.22
N GLU A 264 -26.94 11.74 -1.34
CA GLU A 264 -25.89 10.72 -1.22
C GLU A 264 -24.86 11.15 -0.18
N TRP A 265 -24.40 10.19 0.61
CA TRP A 265 -23.26 10.34 1.53
C TRP A 265 -22.08 9.59 0.95
N GLN A 266 -21.14 10.32 0.40
CA GLN A 266 -20.00 9.79 -0.33
C GLN A 266 -18.98 9.15 0.63
N ASN A 267 -18.50 7.96 0.29
CA ASN A 267 -17.45 7.25 1.04
C ASN A 267 -16.06 7.63 0.50
N ASN A 268 -15.71 8.91 0.55
CA ASN A 268 -14.48 9.44 -0.05
C ASN A 268 -13.21 9.09 0.75
N GLU A 269 -13.36 8.81 2.04
CA GLU A 269 -12.25 8.45 2.94
C GLU A 269 -12.24 6.97 3.30
N GLY A 270 -13.15 6.17 2.74
CA GLY A 270 -13.22 4.73 2.94
C GLY A 270 -12.73 3.93 1.74
N MET A 271 -12.11 2.79 2.00
CA MET A 271 -11.50 1.94 0.96
C MET A 271 -12.51 1.37 -0.03
N LEU A 272 -13.74 1.12 0.39
CA LEU A 272 -14.78 0.63 -0.53
C LEU A 272 -15.20 1.69 -1.56
N GLY A 273 -15.02 2.99 -1.28
CA GLY A 273 -15.54 4.06 -2.14
C GLY A 273 -17.07 4.06 -2.19
N GLY A 274 -17.68 4.54 -3.28
CA GLY A 274 -19.13 4.57 -3.46
C GLY A 274 -19.84 5.54 -2.53
N ALA A 275 -21.18 5.38 -2.40
CA ALA A 275 -22.02 6.25 -1.59
C ALA A 275 -23.18 5.51 -0.94
N PHE A 276 -23.60 6.00 0.21
CA PHE A 276 -24.91 5.68 0.79
C PHE A 276 -25.96 6.57 0.13
N THR A 277 -26.95 5.98 -0.51
CA THR A 277 -28.06 6.69 -1.17
C THR A 277 -29.26 6.76 -0.25
N LEU A 278 -29.81 7.96 -0.06
CA LEU A 278 -31.07 8.15 0.67
C LEU A 278 -32.24 7.50 -0.08
N LYS A 279 -32.90 6.54 0.56
CA LYS A 279 -34.08 5.84 0.04
C LYS A 279 -35.36 6.37 0.63
N GLU A 280 -35.37 6.56 1.95
CA GLU A 280 -36.53 7.01 2.70
C GLU A 280 -36.13 7.98 3.80
N GLY A 281 -37.04 8.83 4.24
CA GLY A 281 -36.80 9.80 5.29
C GLY A 281 -36.02 11.03 4.84
N SER A 282 -35.28 11.65 5.76
CA SER A 282 -34.49 12.85 5.49
C SER A 282 -33.22 12.89 6.32
N ALA A 283 -32.21 13.53 5.76
CA ALA A 283 -30.94 13.75 6.41
C ALA A 283 -30.48 15.20 6.16
N ARG A 284 -29.81 15.79 7.14
CA ARG A 284 -29.25 17.15 7.04
C ARG A 284 -27.94 17.27 7.78
N THR A 285 -27.11 18.17 7.35
CA THR A 285 -25.89 18.54 8.09
C THR A 285 -26.23 19.53 9.20
N GLN A 286 -25.65 19.34 10.38
CA GLN A 286 -25.83 20.23 11.52
C GLN A 286 -24.53 20.31 12.32
N ARG A 287 -24.23 21.46 12.87
CA ARG A 287 -23.09 21.64 13.78
C ARG A 287 -23.49 21.23 15.19
N ILE A 288 -22.83 20.19 15.74
CA ILE A 288 -23.07 19.65 17.07
C ILE A 288 -21.73 19.58 17.81
N GLY A 289 -21.67 20.21 19.00
CA GLY A 289 -20.44 20.20 19.82
C GLY A 289 -19.20 20.78 19.09
N GLY A 290 -19.40 21.73 18.18
CA GLY A 290 -18.31 22.34 17.42
C GLY A 290 -17.87 21.55 16.19
N ARG A 291 -18.48 20.40 15.90
CA ARG A 291 -18.21 19.54 14.74
C ARG A 291 -19.42 19.48 13.81
N ASP A 292 -19.17 19.34 12.52
CA ASP A 292 -20.22 19.11 11.55
C ASP A 292 -20.63 17.62 11.60
N ALA A 293 -21.91 17.35 11.71
CA ALA A 293 -22.51 16.03 11.79
C ALA A 293 -23.61 15.87 10.75
N LEU A 294 -23.81 14.65 10.24
CA LEU A 294 -24.98 14.27 9.48
C LEU A 294 -26.04 13.77 10.48
N VAL A 295 -27.18 14.45 10.53
CA VAL A 295 -28.33 14.08 11.36
C VAL A 295 -29.34 13.35 10.49
N LEU A 296 -29.69 12.13 10.89
CA LEU A 296 -30.71 11.31 10.25
C LEU A 296 -32.00 11.47 11.07
N GLU A 297 -33.10 11.87 10.44
CA GLU A 297 -34.38 11.92 11.10
C GLU A 297 -34.96 10.51 11.30
N PRO A 298 -35.84 10.28 12.31
CA PRO A 298 -36.42 8.97 12.52
C PRO A 298 -37.08 8.40 11.27
N GLY A 299 -36.81 7.12 10.98
CA GLY A 299 -37.32 6.44 9.78
C GLY A 299 -36.47 6.69 8.52
N THR A 300 -35.32 7.33 8.65
CA THR A 300 -34.42 7.49 7.53
C THR A 300 -33.71 6.18 7.18
N THR A 301 -33.74 5.82 5.90
CA THR A 301 -33.01 4.66 5.34
C THR A 301 -31.97 5.13 4.32
N LEU A 302 -30.74 4.75 4.55
CA LEU A 302 -29.63 4.90 3.61
C LEU A 302 -29.25 3.52 3.07
N GLU A 303 -29.12 3.39 1.76
CA GLU A 303 -28.69 2.16 1.10
C GLU A 303 -27.27 2.31 0.52
N TYR A 304 -26.41 1.36 0.86
CA TYR A 304 -25.06 1.25 0.26
C TYR A 304 -24.94 -0.10 -0.44
N ARG A 305 -24.51 -0.07 -1.71
CA ARG A 305 -24.33 -1.28 -2.53
C ARG A 305 -22.88 -1.42 -2.93
N HIS A 306 -22.30 -2.57 -2.59
CA HIS A 306 -20.95 -2.93 -3.02
C HIS A 306 -20.88 -4.43 -3.34
N PRO A 307 -20.16 -4.87 -4.41
CA PRO A 307 -20.10 -6.28 -4.80
C PRO A 307 -19.63 -7.24 -3.70
N LEU A 308 -18.74 -6.80 -2.81
CA LEU A 308 -18.27 -7.60 -1.69
C LEU A 308 -19.33 -7.78 -0.59
N LEU A 309 -20.24 -6.81 -0.44
CA LEU A 309 -21.28 -6.85 0.59
C LEU A 309 -22.51 -7.64 0.12
N SER A 310 -22.72 -7.76 -1.17
CA SER A 310 -23.88 -8.45 -1.75
C SER A 310 -23.92 -9.96 -1.51
N SER A 311 -22.81 -10.57 -1.09
CA SER A 311 -22.69 -12.00 -0.82
C SER A 311 -22.87 -12.39 0.64
N SER A 312 -22.96 -11.45 1.56
CA SER A 312 -23.16 -11.71 2.99
C SER A 312 -24.60 -11.48 3.38
N LYS A 313 -25.09 -12.31 4.30
CA LYS A 313 -26.52 -12.33 4.69
C LYS A 313 -26.91 -11.23 5.68
N GLU A 314 -25.95 -10.65 6.39
CA GLU A 314 -26.22 -9.58 7.38
C GLU A 314 -25.03 -8.62 7.48
N HIS A 315 -25.32 -7.34 7.44
CA HIS A 315 -24.36 -6.28 7.75
C HIS A 315 -24.98 -5.31 8.74
N THR A 316 -24.36 -5.16 9.89
CA THR A 316 -24.73 -4.15 10.87
C THR A 316 -23.75 -3.00 10.80
N VAL A 317 -24.25 -1.79 10.58
CA VAL A 317 -23.48 -0.56 10.77
C VAL A 317 -24.01 0.05 12.08
N SER A 318 -23.17 0.02 13.13
CA SER A 318 -23.44 0.74 14.38
C SER A 318 -22.73 2.10 14.31
N GLY A 319 -23.50 3.17 14.52
CA GLY A 319 -23.01 4.54 14.69
C GLY A 319 -22.83 4.87 16.16
#